data_51a885e63b8c2ca174ec251d9920b365
#
_entry.id   51a885e63b8c2ca174ec251d9920b365
#
_cell.length_a   1.000
_cell.length_b   1.000
_cell.length_c   1.000
_cell.angle_alpha   90.00
_cell.angle_beta   90.00
_cell.angle_gamma   90.00
#
_symmetry.space_group_name_H-M   'P 1'
#
loop_
_entity.id
_entity.type
_entity.pdbx_description
1 polymer ?
#
loop_
_entity_poly.entity_id
_entity_poly.type
_entity_poly.pdbx_seq_one_letter_code
_entity_poly.pdbx_strand_id
1 'polypeptide(L)'
;SFSGNTFAANASATGAQAGTDPSDRSASATGGAYNVHSGMTTAEAEKLGSSGSPAFAEMAFSIEKVAVTAVSRALKAEYTMELAQDLKAVHGLDAETELSNILSAEILAEINREVVRTINYSAVAGATVNTTTSGTFDLDTDSNGRWSVEKFKGLMFQIERDANELAKATRRGKGNTLICSSDVASALQMSGVLDYTPALNNNLQVDDTGNTFAGVMNGRIKVYIDPYFADATNNYYTLGYKGTSAFDAGLFYCPYVPLQMVRAVGENTFQPKIGFKTRYGMVANPFAINGAPGLAAPARLGTGDGNIYYRLVKVANLM
;
A
#
# COMPACT_ATOMS: atom_id res chain seq x y z
N SER A 1 11.42 4.15 17.35
CA SER A 1 10.15 4.22 18.07
C SER A 1 10.42 4.69 19.50
N PHE A 2 9.88 5.82 19.86
CA PHE A 2 9.80 6.19 21.27
C PHE A 2 8.82 5.20 21.92
N SER A 3 9.32 4.15 22.52
CA SER A 3 8.55 3.35 23.44
C SER A 3 8.40 4.20 24.71
N GLY A 4 7.25 4.84 24.87
CA GLY A 4 6.94 5.71 25.99
C GLY A 4 6.89 5.02 27.35
N ASN A 5 7.39 3.81 27.45
CA ASN A 5 7.26 3.01 28.66
C ASN A 5 8.49 3.02 29.58
N THR A 6 9.61 3.55 29.12
CA THR A 6 10.82 3.63 29.96
C THR A 6 10.82 4.82 30.92
N PHE A 7 10.00 5.84 30.65
CA PHE A 7 9.81 6.92 31.61
C PHE A 7 8.87 6.58 32.77
N ALA A 8 8.05 5.53 32.64
CA ALA A 8 7.11 5.14 33.68
C ALA A 8 7.76 4.42 34.88
N ALA A 9 8.95 3.84 34.70
CA ALA A 9 9.61 3.07 35.75
C ALA A 9 10.21 3.94 36.88
N ASN A 10 10.49 5.21 36.60
CA ASN A 10 11.03 6.14 37.60
C ASN A 10 10.06 7.25 38.02
N ALA A 11 8.83 7.18 37.58
CA ALA A 11 7.79 8.14 37.97
C ALA A 11 7.17 7.79 39.31
N SER A 12 8.02 7.66 40.32
CA SER A 12 7.52 7.45 41.67
C SER A 12 6.79 8.65 42.26
N ALA A 13 6.74 9.77 41.59
CA ALA A 13 6.07 10.91 42.20
C ALA A 13 5.43 11.94 41.26
N THR A 14 5.91 12.19 40.09
CA THR A 14 5.45 13.41 39.41
C THR A 14 5.38 13.24 37.91
N GLY A 15 4.22 12.84 37.40
CA GLY A 15 3.87 13.31 36.10
C GLY A 15 4.33 12.50 34.91
N ALA A 16 4.42 11.16 35.04
CA ALA A 16 4.37 10.34 33.84
C ALA A 16 3.06 10.65 33.11
N GLN A 17 3.15 10.95 31.82
CA GLN A 17 1.98 11.20 31.02
C GLN A 17 1.11 9.92 30.99
N ALA A 18 -0.05 9.99 31.61
CA ALA A 18 -0.99 8.88 31.72
C ALA A 18 -2.30 9.22 31.01
N GLY A 19 -3.04 8.18 30.65
CA GLY A 19 -4.31 8.31 29.96
C GLY A 19 -4.16 8.43 28.43
N THR A 20 -5.15 7.93 27.75
CA THR A 20 -5.22 7.93 26.27
C THR A 20 -6.29 8.87 25.75
N ASP A 21 -7.25 9.23 26.58
CA ASP A 21 -8.37 10.09 26.21
C ASP A 21 -8.20 11.50 26.84
N PRO A 22 -7.91 12.53 26.02
CA PRO A 22 -7.77 13.89 26.52
C PRO A 22 -9.08 14.51 27.02
N SER A 23 -10.24 13.92 26.71
CA SER A 23 -11.55 14.36 27.18
C SER A 23 -11.87 13.79 28.54
N ASP A 24 -11.26 12.70 28.94
CA ASP A 24 -11.50 12.03 30.23
C ASP A 24 -10.50 12.51 31.29
N ARG A 25 -11.00 13.27 32.25
CA ARG A 25 -10.25 13.78 33.38
C ARG A 25 -10.56 13.03 34.69
N SER A 26 -11.38 11.98 34.65
CA SER A 26 -11.73 11.23 35.82
C SER A 26 -10.64 10.22 36.20
N ALA A 27 -10.31 10.14 37.47
CA ALA A 27 -9.33 9.18 37.98
C ALA A 27 -9.80 7.71 37.90
N SER A 28 -11.07 7.48 37.51
CA SER A 28 -11.71 6.17 37.40
C SER A 28 -11.82 5.65 35.97
N ALA A 29 -11.28 6.36 34.99
CA ALA A 29 -11.38 5.93 33.61
C ALA A 29 -10.52 4.70 33.32
N THR A 30 -10.97 3.87 32.40
CA THR A 30 -10.29 2.63 31.95
C THR A 30 -8.89 2.85 31.36
N GLY A 31 -8.43 4.06 31.23
CA GLY A 31 -7.08 4.43 30.75
C GLY A 31 -6.30 5.33 31.70
N GLY A 32 -6.82 5.54 32.94
CA GLY A 32 -6.26 6.52 33.86
C GLY A 32 -6.63 7.97 33.51
N ALA A 33 -6.53 8.87 34.45
CA ALA A 33 -6.77 10.30 34.20
C ALA A 33 -5.76 10.84 33.21
N TYR A 34 -6.22 11.55 32.17
CA TYR A 34 -5.33 12.23 31.24
C TYR A 34 -4.58 13.36 31.96
N ASN A 35 -3.27 13.27 31.99
CA ASN A 35 -2.42 14.28 32.61
C ASN A 35 -1.29 14.74 31.67
N VAL A 36 -0.72 15.88 31.96
CA VAL A 36 0.39 16.45 31.22
C VAL A 36 1.69 16.12 31.95
N HIS A 37 2.69 15.61 31.24
CA HIS A 37 4.02 15.37 31.80
C HIS A 37 4.71 16.71 32.12
N SER A 38 5.25 16.84 33.32
CA SER A 38 6.09 17.95 33.71
C SER A 38 7.56 17.58 33.63
N GLY A 39 8.44 18.56 33.44
CA GLY A 39 9.88 18.36 33.52
C GLY A 39 10.33 17.94 34.93
N MET A 40 11.57 17.54 35.06
CA MET A 40 12.17 17.19 36.34
C MET A 40 12.19 18.41 37.27
N THR A 41 12.03 18.17 38.55
CA THR A 41 12.24 19.18 39.57
C THR A 41 13.73 19.51 39.69
N THR A 42 14.06 20.69 40.20
CA THR A 42 15.46 21.09 40.42
C THR A 42 16.21 20.11 41.32
N ALA A 43 15.55 19.62 42.36
CA ALA A 43 16.13 18.64 43.26
C ALA A 43 16.41 17.27 42.65
N GLU A 44 15.59 16.85 41.66
CA GLU A 44 15.83 15.64 40.89
C GLU A 44 16.93 15.82 39.86
N ALA A 45 16.99 17.01 39.23
CA ALA A 45 18.03 17.33 38.26
C ALA A 45 19.44 17.41 38.92
N GLU A 46 19.51 17.93 40.15
CA GLU A 46 20.78 17.99 40.93
C GLU A 46 21.30 16.58 41.30
N LYS A 47 20.41 15.61 41.46
CA LYS A 47 20.79 14.23 41.80
C LYS A 47 21.06 13.38 40.59
N LEU A 48 20.91 13.88 39.38
CA LEU A 48 21.02 13.12 38.14
C LEU A 48 22.41 12.48 38.00
N GLY A 49 22.48 11.16 37.85
CA GLY A 49 23.74 10.43 37.71
C GLY A 49 24.44 10.06 39.03
N SER A 50 23.88 10.41 40.20
CA SER A 50 24.39 9.95 41.47
C SER A 50 23.89 8.53 41.80
N SER A 51 24.61 7.81 42.66
CA SER A 51 24.22 6.44 43.05
C SER A 51 22.82 6.39 43.68
N GLY A 52 21.92 5.62 43.10
CA GLY A 52 20.52 5.51 43.57
C GLY A 52 19.57 6.55 43.03
N SER A 53 19.96 7.34 42.09
CA SER A 53 19.23 8.46 41.45
C SER A 53 18.79 8.11 40.03
N PRO A 54 17.80 8.81 39.47
CA PRO A 54 17.38 8.56 38.09
C PRO A 54 18.57 8.71 37.12
N ALA A 55 18.74 7.73 36.24
CA ALA A 55 19.76 7.80 35.19
C ALA A 55 19.34 8.79 34.10
N PHE A 56 20.34 9.33 33.42
CA PHE A 56 20.08 10.10 32.20
C PHE A 56 19.29 9.25 31.19
N ALA A 57 18.33 9.85 30.50
CA ALA A 57 17.65 9.21 29.40
C ALA A 57 18.62 8.91 28.27
N GLU A 58 18.68 7.65 27.86
CA GLU A 58 19.59 7.18 26.81
C GLU A 58 18.83 6.88 25.53
N MET A 59 19.46 7.14 24.39
CA MET A 59 18.97 6.78 23.08
C MET A 59 20.01 5.94 22.38
N ALA A 60 19.59 4.86 21.78
CA ALA A 60 20.42 4.01 20.95
C ALA A 60 19.82 3.90 19.53
N PHE A 61 20.67 3.70 18.54
CA PHE A 61 20.25 3.35 17.20
C PHE A 61 20.99 2.08 16.75
N SER A 62 20.30 1.29 15.94
CA SER A 62 20.88 0.14 15.26
C SER A 62 20.82 0.34 13.76
N ILE A 63 21.79 -0.21 13.06
CA ILE A 63 21.82 -0.22 11.60
C ILE A 63 21.64 -1.67 11.17
N GLU A 64 20.59 -1.92 10.43
CA GLU A 64 20.28 -3.23 9.92
C GLU A 64 20.37 -3.26 8.39
N LYS A 65 20.76 -4.41 7.86
CA LYS A 65 20.92 -4.64 6.43
C LYS A 65 19.86 -5.62 5.95
N VAL A 66 19.15 -5.27 4.89
CA VAL A 66 18.21 -6.16 4.21
C VAL A 66 18.74 -6.48 2.82
N ALA A 67 18.83 -7.77 2.50
CA ALA A 67 19.20 -8.23 1.18
C ALA A 67 17.94 -8.50 0.34
N VAL A 68 17.95 -8.03 -0.91
CA VAL A 68 16.88 -8.28 -1.88
C VAL A 68 17.39 -9.26 -2.93
N THR A 69 16.75 -10.43 -3.01
CA THR A 69 17.11 -11.45 -4.01
C THR A 69 16.46 -11.12 -5.35
N ALA A 70 17.26 -11.05 -6.40
CA ALA A 70 16.77 -10.79 -7.74
C ALA A 70 16.24 -12.07 -8.39
N VAL A 71 15.05 -11.97 -8.99
CA VAL A 71 14.44 -13.00 -9.83
C VAL A 71 14.41 -12.55 -11.28
N SER A 72 14.41 -13.48 -12.22
CA SER A 72 14.38 -13.19 -13.64
C SER A 72 13.02 -13.54 -14.24
N ARG A 73 12.50 -12.66 -15.09
CA ARG A 73 11.37 -12.95 -15.98
C ARG A 73 11.84 -12.92 -17.42
N ALA A 74 11.34 -13.85 -18.22
CA ALA A 74 11.63 -13.92 -19.62
C ALA A 74 10.42 -14.43 -20.39
N LEU A 75 10.17 -13.82 -21.53
CA LEU A 75 9.14 -14.22 -22.47
C LEU A 75 9.72 -14.23 -23.87
N LYS A 76 9.37 -15.21 -24.68
CA LYS A 76 9.80 -15.30 -26.06
C LYS A 76 8.61 -15.50 -27.00
N ALA A 77 8.74 -15.00 -28.22
CA ALA A 77 7.85 -15.29 -29.32
C ALA A 77 8.65 -15.74 -30.53
N GLU A 78 8.05 -16.61 -31.30
CA GLU A 78 8.58 -17.12 -32.56
C GLU A 78 7.54 -16.85 -33.65
N TYR A 79 7.98 -16.47 -34.82
CA TYR A 79 7.10 -16.25 -35.96
C TYR A 79 7.75 -16.79 -37.25
N THR A 80 6.93 -17.16 -38.22
CA THR A 80 7.41 -17.66 -39.50
C THR A 80 7.69 -16.51 -40.44
N MET A 81 8.67 -16.69 -41.33
CA MET A 81 9.00 -15.68 -42.35
C MET A 81 7.83 -15.42 -43.30
N GLU A 82 7.04 -16.46 -43.61
CA GLU A 82 5.87 -16.36 -44.47
C GLU A 82 4.79 -15.48 -43.83
N LEU A 83 4.50 -15.68 -42.55
CA LEU A 83 3.58 -14.84 -41.82
C LEU A 83 4.00 -13.37 -41.80
N ALA A 84 5.30 -13.09 -41.64
CA ALA A 84 5.82 -11.73 -41.67
C ALA A 84 5.65 -11.07 -43.03
N GLN A 85 5.84 -11.84 -44.12
CA GLN A 85 5.64 -11.36 -45.49
C GLN A 85 4.16 -11.08 -45.79
N ASP A 86 3.29 -11.99 -45.41
CA ASP A 86 1.85 -11.84 -45.61
C ASP A 86 1.25 -10.67 -44.79
N LEU A 87 1.69 -10.52 -43.55
CA LEU A 87 1.27 -9.39 -42.71
C LEU A 87 1.69 -8.05 -43.32
N LYS A 88 2.91 -8.00 -43.85
CA LYS A 88 3.43 -6.79 -44.51
C LYS A 88 2.74 -6.51 -45.84
N ALA A 89 2.41 -7.56 -46.62
CA ALA A 89 1.79 -7.40 -47.90
C ALA A 89 0.29 -7.04 -47.83
N VAL A 90 -0.43 -7.62 -46.89
CA VAL A 90 -1.89 -7.45 -46.75
C VAL A 90 -2.25 -6.27 -45.81
N HIS A 91 -1.57 -6.15 -44.70
CA HIS A 91 -1.89 -5.16 -43.65
C HIS A 91 -0.89 -4.02 -43.52
N GLY A 92 0.28 -4.11 -44.18
CA GLY A 92 1.33 -3.11 -44.05
C GLY A 92 2.03 -3.07 -42.70
N LEU A 93 1.77 -4.08 -41.82
CA LEU A 93 2.31 -4.17 -40.47
C LEU A 93 3.61 -4.99 -40.45
N ASP A 94 4.54 -4.58 -39.60
CA ASP A 94 5.76 -5.34 -39.33
C ASP A 94 5.54 -6.29 -38.15
N ALA A 95 5.60 -7.60 -38.42
CA ALA A 95 5.35 -8.64 -37.42
C ALA A 95 6.31 -8.54 -36.22
N GLU A 96 7.56 -8.15 -36.45
CA GLU A 96 8.53 -8.00 -35.38
C GLU A 96 8.14 -6.86 -34.39
N THR A 97 7.75 -5.72 -34.95
CA THR A 97 7.38 -4.55 -34.17
C THR A 97 6.10 -4.82 -33.33
N GLU A 98 5.11 -5.42 -33.98
CA GLU A 98 3.84 -5.76 -33.28
C GLU A 98 4.04 -6.78 -32.16
N LEU A 99 4.79 -7.87 -32.43
CA LEU A 99 5.10 -8.86 -31.39
C LEU A 99 5.95 -8.28 -30.26
N SER A 100 6.87 -7.38 -30.59
CA SER A 100 7.70 -6.69 -29.60
C SER A 100 6.85 -5.82 -28.66
N ASN A 101 5.89 -5.08 -29.21
CA ASN A 101 4.95 -4.27 -28.43
C ASN A 101 4.09 -5.14 -27.51
N ILE A 102 3.50 -6.21 -28.05
CA ILE A 102 2.66 -7.13 -27.27
C ILE A 102 3.46 -7.79 -26.14
N LEU A 103 4.67 -8.29 -26.41
CA LEU A 103 5.51 -8.94 -25.41
C LEU A 103 5.95 -7.98 -24.30
N SER A 104 6.31 -6.74 -24.65
CA SER A 104 6.71 -5.75 -23.66
C SER A 104 5.53 -5.34 -22.76
N ALA A 105 4.37 -5.12 -23.35
CA ALA A 105 3.15 -4.80 -22.62
C ALA A 105 2.75 -5.93 -21.66
N GLU A 106 2.80 -7.19 -22.09
CA GLU A 106 2.44 -8.33 -21.25
C GLU A 106 3.40 -8.51 -20.07
N ILE A 107 4.71 -8.34 -20.26
CA ILE A 107 5.68 -8.41 -19.15
C ILE A 107 5.44 -7.30 -18.15
N LEU A 108 5.18 -6.08 -18.62
CA LEU A 108 4.88 -4.96 -17.72
C LEU A 108 3.58 -5.18 -16.94
N ALA A 109 2.53 -5.65 -17.61
CA ALA A 109 1.27 -6.00 -16.98
C ALA A 109 1.43 -7.10 -15.91
N GLU A 110 2.25 -8.11 -16.19
CA GLU A 110 2.56 -9.18 -15.25
C GLU A 110 3.30 -8.67 -14.00
N ILE A 111 4.28 -7.78 -14.18
CA ILE A 111 5.00 -7.15 -13.07
C ILE A 111 4.05 -6.27 -12.23
N ASN A 112 3.21 -5.47 -12.87
CA ASN A 112 2.24 -4.63 -12.18
C ASN A 112 1.25 -5.47 -11.35
N ARG A 113 0.76 -6.57 -11.93
CA ARG A 113 -0.11 -7.52 -11.22
C ARG A 113 0.58 -8.13 -10.00
N GLU A 114 1.85 -8.47 -10.12
CA GLU A 114 2.64 -8.98 -8.98
C GLU A 114 2.79 -7.93 -7.89
N VAL A 115 3.07 -6.67 -8.24
CA VAL A 115 3.15 -5.56 -7.29
C VAL A 115 1.84 -5.38 -6.53
N VAL A 116 0.71 -5.29 -7.24
CA VAL A 116 -0.63 -5.12 -6.63
C VAL A 116 -0.96 -6.29 -5.70
N ARG A 117 -0.70 -7.52 -6.13
CA ARG A 117 -0.94 -8.71 -5.30
C ARG A 117 -0.06 -8.73 -4.06
N THR A 118 1.19 -8.32 -4.16
CA THR A 118 2.11 -8.25 -3.03
C THR A 118 1.67 -7.18 -2.03
N ILE A 119 1.19 -6.02 -2.51
CA ILE A 119 0.62 -4.98 -1.66
C ILE A 119 -0.60 -5.52 -0.91
N ASN A 120 -1.56 -6.12 -1.62
CA ASN A 120 -2.79 -6.65 -1.03
C ASN A 120 -2.50 -7.78 -0.02
N TYR A 121 -1.52 -8.61 -0.31
CA TYR A 121 -1.13 -9.71 0.58
C TYR A 121 -0.46 -9.25 1.86
N SER A 122 0.36 -8.19 1.79
CA SER A 122 1.08 -7.64 2.94
C SER A 122 0.29 -6.61 3.75
N ALA A 123 -0.86 -6.15 3.24
CA ALA A 123 -1.63 -5.08 3.86
C ALA A 123 -2.28 -5.52 5.19
N VAL A 124 -2.32 -4.60 6.16
CA VAL A 124 -3.07 -4.78 7.41
C VAL A 124 -4.57 -4.63 7.14
N ALA A 125 -5.40 -5.36 7.86
CA ALA A 125 -6.84 -5.15 7.80
C ALA A 125 -7.20 -3.73 8.25
N GLY A 126 -7.92 -3.01 7.38
CA GLY A 126 -8.52 -1.72 7.70
C GLY A 126 -9.91 -1.86 8.30
N ALA A 127 -10.67 -0.78 8.36
CA ALA A 127 -12.05 -0.75 8.87
C ALA A 127 -12.19 -1.48 10.21
N THR A 128 -11.31 -1.15 11.17
CA THR A 128 -11.27 -1.83 12.47
C THR A 128 -12.12 -1.16 13.54
N VAL A 129 -12.56 0.07 13.31
CA VAL A 129 -13.28 0.89 14.30
C VAL A 129 -14.63 1.30 13.74
N ASN A 130 -15.69 1.11 14.52
CA ASN A 130 -17.09 1.41 14.17
C ASN A 130 -17.58 0.66 12.91
N THR A 131 -17.13 -0.56 12.74
CA THR A 131 -17.62 -1.49 11.73
C THR A 131 -18.09 -2.76 12.40
N THR A 132 -19.12 -3.38 11.87
CA THR A 132 -19.71 -4.61 12.42
C THR A 132 -18.72 -5.76 12.35
N THR A 133 -17.94 -5.82 11.25
CA THR A 133 -16.92 -6.84 11.04
C THR A 133 -15.59 -6.17 10.72
N SER A 134 -14.56 -6.42 11.53
CA SER A 134 -13.22 -5.90 11.28
C SER A 134 -12.69 -6.38 9.93
N GLY A 135 -12.13 -5.47 9.15
CA GLY A 135 -11.63 -5.75 7.80
C GLY A 135 -12.67 -5.67 6.69
N THR A 136 -13.95 -5.50 7.05
CA THR A 136 -15.04 -5.38 6.08
C THR A 136 -15.87 -4.14 6.38
N PHE A 137 -16.14 -3.36 5.38
CA PHE A 137 -17.06 -2.24 5.44
C PHE A 137 -18.34 -2.61 4.69
N ASP A 138 -19.45 -2.70 5.42
CA ASP A 138 -20.75 -3.02 4.87
C ASP A 138 -21.55 -1.73 4.67
N LEU A 139 -21.94 -1.45 3.41
CA LEU A 139 -22.68 -0.24 3.10
C LEU A 139 -24.08 -0.22 3.71
N ASP A 140 -24.66 -1.37 4.03
CA ASP A 140 -26.00 -1.43 4.60
C ASP A 140 -25.99 -1.22 6.13
N THR A 141 -25.01 -1.77 6.83
CA THR A 141 -24.96 -1.76 8.30
C THR A 141 -24.04 -0.69 8.86
N ASP A 142 -22.92 -0.41 8.19
CA ASP A 142 -21.88 0.50 8.71
C ASP A 142 -22.01 1.93 8.15
N SER A 143 -22.87 2.14 7.15
CA SER A 143 -23.09 3.44 6.54
C SER A 143 -24.45 4.02 6.96
N ASN A 144 -24.45 5.23 7.51
CA ASN A 144 -25.64 5.95 7.96
C ASN A 144 -26.30 6.72 6.78
N GLY A 145 -26.87 6.01 5.81
CA GLY A 145 -27.55 6.66 4.69
C GLY A 145 -28.84 5.95 4.31
N ARG A 146 -29.85 6.71 3.85
CA ARG A 146 -31.09 6.15 3.28
C ARG A 146 -30.96 5.94 1.79
N TRP A 147 -30.17 6.76 1.13
CA TRP A 147 -29.96 6.75 -0.32
C TRP A 147 -28.58 6.16 -0.65
N SER A 148 -28.46 5.48 -1.75
CA SER A 148 -27.18 4.88 -2.19
C SER A 148 -26.03 5.90 -2.25
N VAL A 149 -26.30 7.10 -2.73
CA VAL A 149 -25.30 8.19 -2.79
C VAL A 149 -24.80 8.61 -1.39
N GLU A 150 -25.68 8.60 -0.39
CA GLU A 150 -25.29 8.90 1.00
C GLU A 150 -24.43 7.79 1.57
N LYS A 151 -24.78 6.53 1.26
CA LYS A 151 -23.97 5.36 1.65
C LYS A 151 -22.56 5.42 1.02
N PHE A 152 -22.44 5.85 -0.23
CA PHE A 152 -21.15 6.04 -0.88
C PHE A 152 -20.30 7.18 -0.26
N LYS A 153 -20.95 8.23 0.24
CA LYS A 153 -20.26 9.24 1.05
C LYS A 153 -19.75 8.68 2.38
N GLY A 154 -20.49 7.73 2.96
CA GLY A 154 -20.04 6.98 4.12
C GLY A 154 -18.78 6.15 3.84
N LEU A 155 -18.73 5.49 2.68
CA LEU A 155 -17.53 4.77 2.24
C LEU A 155 -16.32 5.72 2.10
N MET A 156 -16.50 6.90 1.52
CA MET A 156 -15.45 7.90 1.43
C MET A 156 -14.93 8.34 2.81
N PHE A 157 -15.84 8.53 3.76
CA PHE A 157 -15.45 8.87 5.13
C PHE A 157 -14.63 7.74 5.79
N GLN A 158 -14.99 6.50 5.52
CA GLN A 158 -14.22 5.34 6.01
C GLN A 158 -12.81 5.30 5.40
N ILE A 159 -12.68 5.56 4.10
CA ILE A 159 -11.36 5.66 3.45
C ILE A 159 -10.50 6.74 4.12
N GLU A 160 -11.09 7.91 4.42
CA GLU A 160 -10.37 8.99 5.10
C GLU A 160 -9.99 8.63 6.54
N ARG A 161 -10.83 7.86 7.24
CA ARG A 161 -10.51 7.32 8.58
C ARG A 161 -9.33 6.35 8.50
N ASP A 162 -9.34 5.43 7.55
CA ASP A 162 -8.24 4.50 7.36
C ASP A 162 -6.94 5.24 6.99
N ALA A 163 -7.04 6.35 6.23
CA ALA A 163 -5.90 7.22 5.95
C ALA A 163 -5.34 7.88 7.23
N ASN A 164 -6.22 8.29 8.14
CA ASN A 164 -5.81 8.83 9.44
C ASN A 164 -5.17 7.76 10.34
N GLU A 165 -5.74 6.56 10.36
CA GLU A 165 -5.17 5.44 11.12
C GLU A 165 -3.78 5.05 10.59
N LEU A 166 -3.61 5.08 9.25
CA LEU A 166 -2.32 4.86 8.62
C LEU A 166 -1.31 5.95 9.04
N ALA A 167 -1.74 7.22 9.10
CA ALA A 167 -0.92 8.31 9.60
C ALA A 167 -0.50 8.13 11.07
N LYS A 168 -1.41 7.65 11.92
CA LYS A 168 -1.11 7.35 13.32
C LYS A 168 -0.13 6.17 13.47
N ALA A 169 -0.29 5.14 12.64
CA ALA A 169 0.58 3.96 12.66
C ALA A 169 1.98 4.27 12.16
N THR A 170 2.09 4.95 11.03
CA THR A 170 3.40 5.30 10.43
C THR A 170 4.04 6.50 11.07
N ARG A 171 3.26 7.43 11.64
CA ARG A 171 3.69 8.75 12.16
C ARG A 171 4.44 9.60 11.14
N ARG A 172 4.19 9.37 9.84
CA ARG A 172 4.87 10.06 8.74
C ARG A 172 3.93 10.85 7.86
N GLY A 173 2.76 10.30 7.54
CA GLY A 173 1.79 10.99 6.70
C GLY A 173 0.53 10.18 6.47
N LYS A 174 -0.49 10.84 5.98
CA LYS A 174 -1.75 10.22 5.61
C LYS A 174 -1.61 9.40 4.32
N GLY A 175 -2.45 8.37 4.16
CA GLY A 175 -2.57 7.62 2.93
C GLY A 175 -2.76 8.54 1.71
N ASN A 176 -2.02 8.30 0.65
CA ASN A 176 -2.03 9.11 -0.56
C ASN A 176 -2.27 8.31 -1.84
N THR A 177 -2.37 6.99 -1.74
CA THR A 177 -2.59 6.09 -2.87
C THR A 177 -3.70 5.12 -2.53
N LEU A 178 -4.69 4.99 -3.39
CA LEU A 178 -5.80 4.07 -3.27
C LEU A 178 -5.80 3.13 -4.48
N ILE A 179 -5.82 1.84 -4.24
CA ILE A 179 -6.04 0.79 -5.25
C ILE A 179 -7.40 0.17 -4.95
N CYS A 180 -8.28 0.09 -5.91
CA CYS A 180 -9.64 -0.41 -5.70
C CYS A 180 -10.15 -1.23 -6.88
N SER A 181 -11.23 -1.99 -6.65
CA SER A 181 -11.99 -2.62 -7.72
C SER A 181 -12.76 -1.58 -8.56
N SER A 182 -13.15 -1.93 -9.77
CA SER A 182 -13.89 -1.07 -10.71
C SER A 182 -15.19 -0.54 -10.11
N ASP A 183 -15.91 -1.39 -9.38
CA ASP A 183 -17.21 -1.05 -8.80
C ASP A 183 -17.07 -0.04 -7.65
N VAL A 184 -16.03 -0.18 -6.83
CA VAL A 184 -15.71 0.81 -5.79
C VAL A 184 -15.33 2.15 -6.42
N ALA A 185 -14.58 2.16 -7.52
CA ALA A 185 -14.26 3.39 -8.23
C ALA A 185 -15.51 4.07 -8.79
N SER A 186 -16.44 3.30 -9.34
CA SER A 186 -17.73 3.81 -9.82
C SER A 186 -18.59 4.38 -8.67
N ALA A 187 -18.60 3.72 -7.52
CA ALA A 187 -19.29 4.23 -6.33
C ALA A 187 -18.69 5.55 -5.83
N LEU A 188 -17.37 5.67 -5.83
CA LEU A 188 -16.67 6.92 -5.48
C LEU A 188 -16.97 8.03 -6.48
N GLN A 189 -17.10 7.71 -7.76
CA GLN A 189 -17.52 8.67 -8.77
C GLN A 189 -18.95 9.17 -8.53
N MET A 190 -19.88 8.25 -8.27
CA MET A 190 -21.28 8.61 -7.99
C MET A 190 -21.41 9.46 -6.71
N SER A 191 -20.50 9.33 -5.76
CA SER A 191 -20.47 10.22 -4.59
C SER A 191 -20.13 11.68 -4.92
N GLY A 192 -19.63 11.97 -6.13
CA GLY A 192 -19.25 13.30 -6.61
C GLY A 192 -17.94 13.84 -6.05
N VAL A 193 -17.09 12.98 -5.51
CA VAL A 193 -15.85 13.38 -4.82
C VAL A 193 -14.59 12.99 -5.60
N LEU A 194 -14.71 12.10 -6.55
CA LEU A 194 -13.60 11.71 -7.41
C LEU A 194 -13.48 12.70 -8.56
N ASP A 195 -12.47 13.54 -8.52
CA ASP A 195 -12.12 14.43 -9.63
C ASP A 195 -11.38 13.62 -10.70
N TYR A 196 -12.08 13.37 -11.81
CA TYR A 196 -11.45 12.74 -12.97
C TYR A 196 -10.48 13.73 -13.63
N THR A 197 -9.31 13.21 -13.98
CA THR A 197 -8.38 13.99 -14.80
C THR A 197 -9.01 14.19 -16.19
N PRO A 198 -9.04 15.42 -16.74
CA PRO A 198 -9.66 15.69 -18.04
C PRO A 198 -9.11 14.86 -19.21
N ALA A 199 -7.89 14.31 -19.07
CA ALA A 199 -7.27 13.43 -20.06
C ALA A 199 -7.89 12.00 -20.09
N LEU A 200 -8.66 11.63 -19.07
CA LEU A 200 -9.31 10.31 -18.93
C LEU A 200 -10.83 10.39 -19.23
N ASN A 201 -11.25 11.28 -20.08
CA ASN A 201 -12.66 11.41 -20.50
C ASN A 201 -13.25 10.17 -21.20
N ASN A 202 -12.47 9.12 -21.41
CA ASN A 202 -12.93 7.86 -21.97
C ASN A 202 -12.64 6.74 -20.98
N ASN A 203 -13.65 6.42 -20.18
CA ASN A 203 -13.88 5.14 -19.51
C ASN A 203 -12.73 4.13 -19.54
N LEU A 204 -12.14 3.83 -18.38
CA LEU A 204 -11.32 2.63 -18.16
C LEU A 204 -10.27 2.38 -19.27
N GLN A 205 -9.64 3.40 -19.80
CA GLN A 205 -8.46 3.17 -20.64
C GLN A 205 -7.33 2.63 -19.76
N VAL A 206 -7.04 1.37 -19.97
CA VAL A 206 -5.86 0.73 -19.40
C VAL A 206 -4.65 1.29 -20.12
N ASP A 207 -3.75 1.91 -19.39
CA ASP A 207 -2.46 2.34 -19.92
C ASP A 207 -1.71 1.12 -20.50
N ASP A 208 -0.78 1.32 -21.44
CA ASP A 208 0.07 0.26 -22.00
C ASP A 208 0.80 -0.56 -20.92
N THR A 209 0.93 0.02 -19.71
CA THR A 209 1.50 -0.62 -18.53
C THR A 209 0.51 -1.47 -17.73
N GLY A 210 -0.76 -1.57 -18.15
CA GLY A 210 -1.81 -2.30 -17.43
C GLY A 210 -2.30 -1.61 -16.15
N ASN A 211 -1.97 -0.35 -15.95
CA ASN A 211 -2.42 0.48 -14.84
C ASN A 211 -3.56 1.40 -15.29
N THR A 212 -4.63 1.42 -14.50
CA THR A 212 -5.75 2.33 -14.75
C THR A 212 -5.79 3.39 -13.68
N PHE A 213 -5.33 4.59 -14.01
CA PHE A 213 -5.45 5.75 -13.13
C PHE A 213 -6.83 6.37 -13.31
N ALA A 214 -7.66 6.33 -12.28
CA ALA A 214 -9.03 6.84 -12.34
C ALA A 214 -9.12 8.36 -12.06
N GLY A 215 -8.29 8.87 -11.17
CA GLY A 215 -8.35 10.28 -10.81
C GLY A 215 -7.77 10.54 -9.41
N VAL A 216 -8.08 11.71 -8.86
CA VAL A 216 -7.64 12.13 -7.54
C VAL A 216 -8.86 12.40 -6.66
N MET A 217 -8.90 11.76 -5.50
CA MET A 217 -9.93 11.98 -4.50
C MET A 217 -9.46 13.03 -3.49
N ASN A 218 -10.31 14.01 -3.20
CA ASN A 218 -10.05 15.14 -2.29
C ASN A 218 -8.73 15.90 -2.60
N GLY A 219 -8.32 15.97 -3.87
CA GLY A 219 -7.10 16.65 -4.30
C GLY A 219 -5.80 16.04 -3.76
N ARG A 220 -5.84 14.88 -3.09
CA ARG A 220 -4.68 14.28 -2.44
C ARG A 220 -4.48 12.79 -2.71
N ILE A 221 -5.53 12.01 -2.67
CA ILE A 221 -5.46 10.55 -2.81
C ILE A 221 -5.56 10.17 -4.27
N LYS A 222 -4.52 9.59 -4.84
CA LYS A 222 -4.52 9.06 -6.21
C LYS A 222 -5.24 7.72 -6.22
N VAL A 223 -6.23 7.59 -7.09
CA VAL A 223 -7.06 6.38 -7.22
C VAL A 223 -6.64 5.60 -8.45
N TYR A 224 -6.31 4.33 -8.24
CA TYR A 224 -5.96 3.37 -9.28
C TYR A 224 -6.97 2.22 -9.26
N ILE A 225 -7.43 1.81 -10.43
CA ILE A 225 -8.33 0.67 -10.59
C ILE A 225 -7.49 -0.57 -10.88
N ASP A 226 -7.79 -1.68 -10.21
CA ASP A 226 -7.22 -2.98 -10.54
C ASP A 226 -8.05 -3.66 -11.65
N PRO A 227 -7.56 -3.71 -12.90
CA PRO A 227 -8.29 -4.29 -14.01
C PRO A 227 -8.30 -5.83 -13.98
N TYR A 228 -7.44 -6.45 -13.18
CA TYR A 228 -7.28 -7.91 -13.11
C TYR A 228 -8.09 -8.57 -12.00
N PHE A 229 -8.89 -7.78 -11.29
CA PHE A 229 -9.77 -8.30 -10.26
C PHE A 229 -11.04 -8.84 -10.90
N ALA A 230 -11.18 -10.17 -10.91
CA ALA A 230 -12.26 -10.87 -11.62
C ALA A 230 -13.44 -11.27 -10.73
N ASP A 231 -13.39 -11.02 -9.43
CA ASP A 231 -14.45 -11.42 -8.50
C ASP A 231 -15.50 -10.31 -8.40
N ALA A 232 -16.68 -10.58 -8.96
CA ALA A 232 -17.79 -9.62 -8.94
C ALA A 232 -18.44 -9.47 -7.55
N THR A 233 -18.21 -10.42 -6.64
CA THR A 233 -18.88 -10.43 -5.32
C THR A 233 -18.04 -9.83 -4.20
N ASN A 234 -16.74 -9.79 -4.37
CA ASN A 234 -15.79 -9.35 -3.34
C ASN A 234 -15.10 -8.05 -3.72
N ASN A 235 -15.78 -6.94 -3.61
CA ASN A 235 -15.19 -5.64 -3.81
C ASN A 235 -14.20 -5.28 -2.69
N TYR A 236 -13.12 -4.58 -3.04
CA TYR A 236 -12.11 -4.17 -2.07
C TYR A 236 -11.49 -2.82 -2.42
N TYR A 237 -10.89 -2.21 -1.43
CA TYR A 237 -9.91 -1.15 -1.63
C TYR A 237 -8.71 -1.35 -0.74
N THR A 238 -7.55 -0.93 -1.24
CA THR A 238 -6.28 -0.92 -0.50
C THR A 238 -5.76 0.50 -0.47
N LEU A 239 -5.61 1.03 0.73
CA LEU A 239 -5.06 2.35 0.95
C LEU A 239 -3.58 2.24 1.32
N GLY A 240 -2.74 3.03 0.64
CA GLY A 240 -1.31 3.06 0.86
C GLY A 240 -0.77 4.46 1.12
N TYR A 241 0.38 4.51 1.76
CA TYR A 241 1.17 5.72 1.92
C TYR A 241 2.55 5.53 1.29
N LYS A 242 2.95 6.52 0.50
CA LYS A 242 4.30 6.67 -0.01
C LYS A 242 4.80 8.08 0.29
N GLY A 243 5.89 8.17 1.01
CA GLY A 243 6.56 9.44 1.31
C GLY A 243 7.40 9.96 0.16
N THR A 244 7.98 11.13 0.34
CA THR A 244 8.90 11.77 -0.61
C THR A 244 10.28 11.12 -0.60
N SER A 245 10.70 10.53 0.53
CA SER A 245 11.96 9.80 0.63
C SER A 245 11.83 8.41 -0.02
N ALA A 246 12.90 7.96 -0.66
CA ALA A 246 12.98 6.62 -1.26
C ALA A 246 12.82 5.49 -0.23
N PHE A 247 13.20 5.75 1.03
CA PHE A 247 13.10 4.77 2.13
C PHE A 247 11.76 4.80 2.86
N ASP A 248 10.91 5.79 2.58
CA ASP A 248 9.60 5.95 3.21
C ASP A 248 8.51 5.34 2.32
N ALA A 249 8.58 4.04 2.16
CA ALA A 249 7.65 3.23 1.37
C ALA A 249 7.44 1.86 2.01
N GLY A 250 6.26 1.28 1.78
CA GLY A 250 5.93 -0.05 2.28
C GLY A 250 6.46 -1.20 1.41
N LEU A 251 6.74 -0.95 0.14
CA LEU A 251 7.26 -1.91 -0.81
C LEU A 251 8.43 -1.32 -1.58
N PHE A 252 9.49 -2.09 -1.75
CA PHE A 252 10.64 -1.72 -2.55
C PHE A 252 10.73 -2.57 -3.80
N TYR A 253 10.76 -1.92 -4.96
CA TYR A 253 11.03 -2.54 -6.24
C TYR A 253 12.44 -2.17 -6.67
N CYS A 254 13.30 -3.17 -6.83
CA CYS A 254 14.72 -3.02 -7.14
C CYS A 254 15.02 -3.63 -8.52
N PRO A 255 14.99 -2.85 -9.60
CA PRO A 255 15.38 -3.35 -10.91
C PRO A 255 16.91 -3.51 -10.98
N TYR A 256 17.37 -4.73 -11.25
CA TYR A 256 18.79 -5.01 -11.47
C TYR A 256 19.16 -4.90 -12.95
N VAL A 257 18.29 -5.45 -13.80
CA VAL A 257 18.45 -5.39 -15.25
C VAL A 257 17.13 -4.87 -15.83
N PRO A 258 17.17 -3.76 -16.57
CA PRO A 258 15.98 -3.24 -17.23
C PRO A 258 15.47 -4.25 -18.27
N LEU A 259 14.28 -4.03 -18.78
CA LEU A 259 13.69 -4.85 -19.83
C LEU A 259 14.58 -4.78 -21.09
N GLN A 260 15.15 -5.91 -21.47
CA GLN A 260 16.03 -6.04 -22.63
C GLN A 260 15.40 -6.94 -23.68
N MET A 261 15.43 -6.50 -24.93
CA MET A 261 15.02 -7.28 -26.08
C MET A 261 16.23 -8.03 -26.63
N VAL A 262 16.06 -9.32 -26.92
CA VAL A 262 17.04 -10.19 -27.54
C VAL A 262 16.43 -10.77 -28.82
N ARG A 263 17.14 -10.67 -29.90
CA ARG A 263 16.77 -11.28 -31.18
C ARG A 263 17.68 -12.48 -31.48
N ALA A 264 17.09 -13.54 -31.96
CA ALA A 264 17.81 -14.74 -32.39
C ALA A 264 17.11 -15.39 -33.59
N VAL A 265 17.86 -16.14 -34.38
CA VAL A 265 17.32 -17.03 -35.42
C VAL A 265 17.37 -18.46 -34.88
N GLY A 266 16.30 -19.22 -35.07
CA GLY A 266 16.22 -20.61 -34.66
C GLY A 266 17.23 -21.47 -35.39
N GLU A 267 18.02 -22.25 -34.67
CA GLU A 267 19.11 -23.06 -35.21
C GLU A 267 18.59 -24.15 -36.16
N ASN A 268 17.48 -24.78 -35.85
CA ASN A 268 16.91 -25.88 -36.63
C ASN A 268 15.78 -25.45 -37.57
N THR A 269 15.09 -24.35 -37.26
CA THR A 269 13.88 -23.92 -38.00
C THR A 269 14.12 -22.69 -38.87
N PHE A 270 15.25 -22.02 -38.71
CA PHE A 270 15.61 -20.73 -39.35
C PHE A 270 14.55 -19.64 -39.16
N GLN A 271 13.64 -19.82 -38.18
CA GLN A 271 12.59 -18.86 -37.87
C GLN A 271 13.13 -17.77 -36.95
N PRO A 272 12.74 -16.50 -37.14
CA PRO A 272 13.08 -15.42 -36.26
C PRO A 272 12.42 -15.61 -34.89
N LYS A 273 13.16 -15.31 -33.82
CA LYS A 273 12.73 -15.37 -32.42
C LYS A 273 13.04 -14.07 -31.75
N ILE A 274 12.07 -13.56 -30.97
CA ILE A 274 12.23 -12.37 -30.16
C ILE A 274 12.03 -12.79 -28.72
N GLY A 275 12.90 -12.34 -27.83
CA GLY A 275 12.78 -12.57 -26.41
C GLY A 275 12.96 -11.29 -25.63
N PHE A 276 12.17 -11.14 -24.58
CA PHE A 276 12.35 -10.11 -23.57
C PHE A 276 12.79 -10.74 -22.26
N LYS A 277 13.74 -10.12 -21.61
CA LYS A 277 14.27 -10.57 -20.32
C LYS A 277 14.44 -9.37 -19.41
N THR A 278 14.03 -9.52 -18.17
CA THR A 278 14.28 -8.56 -17.09
C THR A 278 14.69 -9.29 -15.82
N ARG A 279 15.38 -8.59 -14.95
CA ARG A 279 15.76 -9.09 -13.63
C ARG A 279 15.49 -8.01 -12.59
N TYR A 280 14.68 -8.33 -11.62
CA TYR A 280 14.33 -7.42 -10.52
C TYR A 280 14.15 -8.19 -9.21
N GLY A 281 14.23 -7.46 -8.12
CA GLY A 281 13.87 -7.95 -6.81
C GLY A 281 12.75 -7.11 -6.21
N MET A 282 11.89 -7.73 -5.44
CA MET A 282 10.80 -7.04 -4.74
C MET A 282 10.75 -7.50 -3.30
N VAL A 283 10.66 -6.57 -2.38
CA VAL A 283 10.58 -6.84 -0.95
C VAL A 283 9.63 -5.86 -0.28
N ALA A 284 8.73 -6.39 0.57
CA ALA A 284 7.96 -5.55 1.48
C ALA A 284 8.88 -5.00 2.57
N ASN A 285 8.59 -3.80 3.07
CA ASN A 285 9.42 -3.15 4.07
C ASN A 285 9.46 -3.98 5.37
N PRO A 286 10.57 -4.63 5.71
CA PRO A 286 10.64 -5.51 6.87
C PRO A 286 10.57 -4.75 8.21
N PHE A 287 10.87 -3.45 8.21
CA PHE A 287 10.79 -2.61 9.40
C PHE A 287 9.40 -2.04 9.65
N ALA A 288 8.50 -2.20 8.70
CA ALA A 288 7.12 -1.74 8.78
C ALA A 288 6.14 -2.84 9.22
N ILE A 289 6.64 -4.02 9.55
CA ILE A 289 5.83 -5.14 10.00
C ILE A 289 5.51 -4.95 11.48
N ASN A 290 4.22 -5.03 11.79
CA ASN A 290 3.73 -4.92 13.17
C ASN A 290 4.00 -6.27 13.87
N GLY A 291 5.09 -6.40 14.65
CA GLY A 291 5.33 -7.64 15.38
C GLY A 291 6.76 -7.93 15.77
N ALA A 292 7.71 -7.96 14.90
CA ALA A 292 9.12 -8.14 15.25
C ALA A 292 10.03 -7.74 14.09
N PRO A 293 11.08 -6.99 14.34
CA PRO A 293 12.10 -6.73 13.33
C PRO A 293 12.78 -8.05 12.95
N GLY A 294 12.72 -8.41 11.69
CA GLY A 294 13.43 -9.55 11.14
C GLY A 294 12.59 -10.75 10.67
N LEU A 295 11.27 -10.76 10.86
CA LEU A 295 10.42 -11.81 10.30
C LEU A 295 9.91 -11.40 8.92
N ALA A 296 10.54 -11.96 7.89
CA ALA A 296 10.19 -11.77 6.49
C ALA A 296 8.97 -12.62 6.04
N ALA A 297 8.04 -12.90 6.92
CA ALA A 297 6.81 -13.60 6.54
C ALA A 297 5.73 -12.58 6.19
N PRO A 298 5.17 -12.61 4.98
CA PRO A 298 4.03 -11.77 4.64
C PRO A 298 2.86 -12.17 5.53
N ALA A 299 2.41 -11.25 6.35
CA ALA A 299 1.28 -11.45 7.22
C ALA A 299 -0.02 -11.48 6.42
N ARG A 300 -0.82 -12.47 6.69
CA ARG A 300 -2.15 -12.62 6.11
C ARG A 300 -3.14 -11.63 6.75
N LEU A 301 -4.16 -11.24 6.00
CA LEU A 301 -5.32 -10.53 6.56
C LEU A 301 -5.79 -11.22 7.87
N GLY A 302 -5.80 -10.49 8.97
CA GLY A 302 -6.29 -10.98 10.25
C GLY A 302 -5.25 -11.49 11.24
N THR A 303 -3.97 -11.51 10.89
CA THR A 303 -2.89 -11.90 11.81
C THR A 303 -2.07 -10.67 12.19
N GLY A 304 -2.30 -9.79 12.91
CA GLY A 304 -1.59 -8.64 13.50
C GLY A 304 -0.22 -8.17 12.92
N ASP A 305 0.38 -8.96 12.04
CA ASP A 305 1.73 -8.83 11.53
C ASP A 305 1.80 -8.28 10.11
N GLY A 306 0.95 -7.37 9.72
CA GLY A 306 0.92 -6.76 8.39
C GLY A 306 1.77 -5.51 8.25
N ASN A 307 2.03 -5.13 7.01
CA ASN A 307 2.74 -3.91 6.66
C ASN A 307 1.90 -2.67 7.00
N ILE A 308 2.36 -1.87 7.95
CA ILE A 308 1.66 -0.67 8.45
C ILE A 308 1.49 0.43 7.41
N TYR A 309 2.17 0.35 6.26
CA TYR A 309 2.03 1.31 5.15
C TYR A 309 0.81 1.04 4.28
N TYR A 310 0.18 -0.13 4.41
CA TYR A 310 -0.98 -0.53 3.60
C TYR A 310 -2.13 -1.02 4.47
N ARG A 311 -3.34 -0.63 4.10
CA ARG A 311 -4.58 -1.11 4.72
C ARG A 311 -5.52 -1.63 3.64
N LEU A 312 -5.97 -2.86 3.80
CA LEU A 312 -6.92 -3.51 2.92
C LEU A 312 -8.28 -3.63 3.61
N VAL A 313 -9.32 -3.25 2.90
CA VAL A 313 -10.70 -3.35 3.34
C VAL A 313 -11.54 -4.02 2.27
N LYS A 314 -12.34 -4.97 2.67
CA LYS A 314 -13.40 -5.56 1.86
C LYS A 314 -14.64 -4.66 1.92
N VAL A 315 -15.26 -4.40 0.79
CA VAL A 315 -16.51 -3.66 0.71
C VAL A 315 -17.64 -4.64 0.41
N ALA A 316 -18.64 -4.69 1.28
CA ALA A 316 -19.78 -5.55 1.14
C ALA A 316 -21.04 -4.72 0.80
N ASN A 317 -22.03 -5.37 0.17
CA ASN A 317 -23.32 -4.76 -0.16
C ASN A 317 -23.21 -3.45 -0.93
N LEU A 318 -22.34 -3.45 -1.94
CA LEU A 318 -22.16 -2.28 -2.80
C LEU A 318 -23.40 -2.00 -3.64
N MET A 319 -24.08 -3.09 -4.07
CA MET A 319 -25.42 -3.11 -4.67
C MET A 319 -26.14 -4.39 -4.28
#